data_962a00768af76fa960a020d063e0d8f6
#
_entry.id   962a00768af76fa960a020d063e0d8f6
#
_cell.length_a   1.000
_cell.length_b   1.000
_cell.length_c   1.000
_cell.angle_alpha   90.00
_cell.angle_beta   90.00
_cell.angle_gamma   90.00
#
_symmetry.space_group_name_H-M   'P 1'
#
loop_
_entity.id
_entity.type
_entity.pdbx_description
1 polymer ?
#
loop_
_entity_poly.entity_id
_entity_poly.type
_entity_poly.pdbx_seq_one_letter_code
_entity_poly.pdbx_strand_id
1 'polypeptide(L)'
;MDETQNISGSTEDVVKTSDEVKQDASSKQVMKDRYFLANILKAVVPEYKDVSEHDIAFKYIEPKSIMDNVAVSRNLTNHTKIIGSSEEDSTVNEGIIKYDVIFEATAPVEVQEQKYKRKKKGKTIQINLKIDMEAQMDYNPRYPISKRAMFYCARMLSAEFDGKAETMNYNDLYKVYSIWICFDPPQYVSNTISRFKTVKEDVLGEVTIPEIDYNLMESVIIRLGKEEDAPDNKMYDLLYALFGNKPGNEKINKLHELGYAGTSLEKEAKTMI
;
A
#
# COMPACT_ATOMS: atom_id res chain seq x y z
N MET A 1 -37.28 -12.34 -38.35
CA MET A 1 -37.45 -11.24 -37.38
C MET A 1 -36.19 -11.21 -36.54
N ASP A 2 -35.31 -10.29 -36.92
CA ASP A 2 -33.98 -10.09 -36.36
C ASP A 2 -34.11 -9.12 -35.20
N GLU A 3 -33.73 -9.54 -34.00
CA GLU A 3 -33.49 -8.63 -32.87
C GLU A 3 -31.99 -8.67 -32.51
N THR A 4 -31.22 -7.89 -33.23
CA THR A 4 -29.87 -7.48 -32.80
C THR A 4 -29.99 -6.47 -31.68
N GLN A 5 -29.79 -6.92 -30.43
CA GLN A 5 -29.59 -6.01 -29.28
C GLN A 5 -28.20 -5.41 -29.37
N ASN A 6 -28.16 -4.14 -29.70
CA ASN A 6 -27.01 -3.25 -29.57
C ASN A 6 -26.66 -3.04 -28.09
N ILE A 7 -25.59 -3.65 -27.63
CA ILE A 7 -24.98 -3.30 -26.36
C ILE A 7 -23.91 -2.24 -26.61
N SER A 8 -24.33 -0.98 -26.66
CA SER A 8 -23.43 0.16 -26.61
C SER A 8 -23.14 0.43 -25.11
N GLY A 9 -22.08 -0.19 -24.58
CA GLY A 9 -21.50 0.21 -23.32
C GLY A 9 -20.73 1.53 -23.50
N SER A 10 -21.35 2.66 -23.19
CA SER A 10 -20.66 3.93 -23.06
C SER A 10 -19.77 3.85 -21.82
N THR A 11 -18.45 3.80 -22.00
CA THR A 11 -17.47 4.21 -21.01
C THR A 11 -17.62 5.71 -20.86
N GLU A 12 -18.42 6.16 -19.89
CA GLU A 12 -18.34 7.54 -19.42
C GLU A 12 -16.98 7.68 -18.72
N ASP A 13 -16.00 8.22 -19.42
CA ASP A 13 -14.82 8.83 -18.82
C ASP A 13 -15.33 9.99 -17.96
N VAL A 14 -15.38 9.78 -16.65
CA VAL A 14 -15.70 10.84 -15.69
C VAL A 14 -14.57 11.86 -15.79
N VAL A 15 -14.82 12.95 -16.51
CA VAL A 15 -13.89 14.07 -16.60
C VAL A 15 -13.82 14.72 -15.22
N LYS A 16 -12.74 14.45 -14.47
CA LYS A 16 -12.48 15.10 -13.19
C LYS A 16 -12.40 16.61 -13.39
N THR A 17 -12.95 17.37 -12.46
CA THR A 17 -12.82 18.84 -12.45
C THR A 17 -11.36 19.24 -12.18
N SER A 18 -10.97 20.47 -12.53
CA SER A 18 -9.60 20.96 -12.29
C SER A 18 -9.21 20.92 -10.80
N ASP A 19 -10.17 21.09 -9.91
CA ASP A 19 -9.95 21.09 -8.45
C ASP A 19 -9.82 19.65 -7.92
N GLU A 20 -10.59 18.69 -8.43
CA GLU A 20 -10.43 17.26 -8.12
C GLU A 20 -9.08 16.72 -8.57
N VAL A 21 -8.58 17.16 -9.74
CA VAL A 21 -7.25 16.77 -10.23
C VAL A 21 -6.14 17.34 -9.35
N LYS A 22 -6.27 18.60 -8.90
CA LYS A 22 -5.30 19.21 -7.99
C LYS A 22 -5.30 18.53 -6.63
N GLN A 23 -6.47 18.23 -6.09
CA GLN A 23 -6.61 17.54 -4.81
C GLN A 23 -6.03 16.12 -4.87
N ASP A 24 -6.26 15.38 -5.94
CA ASP A 24 -5.66 14.06 -6.19
C ASP A 24 -4.13 14.14 -6.23
N ALA A 25 -3.57 15.10 -6.97
CA ALA A 25 -2.13 15.30 -7.05
C ALA A 25 -1.50 15.68 -5.70
N SER A 26 -2.14 16.57 -4.94
CA SER A 26 -1.67 16.98 -3.61
C SER A 26 -1.74 15.84 -2.61
N SER A 27 -2.81 15.04 -2.64
CA SER A 27 -2.96 13.84 -1.80
C SER A 27 -1.84 12.83 -2.08
N LYS A 28 -1.52 12.57 -3.34
CA LYS A 28 -0.42 11.68 -3.73
C LYS A 28 0.94 12.21 -3.26
N GLN A 29 1.12 13.52 -3.27
CA GLN A 29 2.37 14.14 -2.79
C GLN A 29 2.56 13.90 -1.28
N VAL A 30 1.51 14.07 -0.48
CA VAL A 30 1.51 13.75 0.95
C VAL A 30 1.77 12.26 1.18
N MET A 31 1.14 11.38 0.39
CA MET A 31 1.33 9.93 0.50
C MET A 31 2.75 9.46 0.17
N LYS A 32 3.58 10.27 -0.52
CA LYS A 32 5.01 10.00 -0.75
C LYS A 32 5.90 10.47 0.40
N ASP A 33 5.38 11.25 1.34
CA ASP A 33 6.18 11.70 2.49
C ASP A 33 6.53 10.54 3.42
N ARG A 34 7.80 10.44 3.80
CA ARG A 34 8.30 9.31 4.62
C ARG A 34 7.70 9.27 6.03
N TYR A 35 7.34 10.40 6.62
CA TYR A 35 6.67 10.40 7.92
C TYR A 35 5.24 9.85 7.80
N PHE A 36 4.55 10.22 6.70
CA PHE A 36 3.25 9.65 6.40
C PHE A 36 3.34 8.13 6.22
N LEU A 37 4.23 7.67 5.32
CA LEU A 37 4.44 6.26 5.07
C LEU A 37 4.81 5.50 6.35
N ALA A 38 5.73 6.03 7.15
CA ALA A 38 6.16 5.41 8.41
C ALA A 38 5.03 5.28 9.43
N ASN A 39 4.16 6.28 9.54
CA ASN A 39 3.00 6.22 10.44
C ASN A 39 2.03 5.10 10.02
N ILE A 40 1.70 5.03 8.72
CA ILE A 40 0.84 3.96 8.21
C ILE A 40 1.50 2.58 8.42
N LEU A 41 2.77 2.42 8.02
CA LEU A 41 3.48 1.14 8.17
C LEU A 41 3.54 0.69 9.64
N LYS A 42 3.83 1.61 10.57
CA LYS A 42 3.85 1.34 12.01
C LYS A 42 2.51 0.79 12.51
N ALA A 43 1.42 1.31 11.99
CA ALA A 43 0.07 0.92 12.42
C ALA A 43 -0.40 -0.42 11.85
N VAL A 44 -0.02 -0.74 10.59
CA VAL A 44 -0.65 -1.86 9.88
C VAL A 44 0.30 -2.96 9.41
N VAL A 45 1.61 -2.76 9.44
CA VAL A 45 2.61 -3.76 9.04
C VAL A 45 3.23 -4.39 10.29
N PRO A 46 2.98 -5.69 10.56
CA PRO A 46 3.37 -6.34 11.82
C PRO A 46 4.86 -6.31 12.12
N GLU A 47 5.68 -6.33 11.07
CA GLU A 47 7.14 -6.29 11.15
C GLU A 47 7.66 -4.99 11.80
N TYR A 48 6.87 -3.93 11.77
CA TYR A 48 7.24 -2.64 12.36
C TYR A 48 6.60 -2.34 13.73
N LYS A 49 5.85 -3.28 14.32
CA LYS A 49 5.12 -3.05 15.59
C LYS A 49 6.00 -2.49 16.70
N ASP A 50 7.26 -2.94 16.81
CA ASP A 50 8.22 -2.55 17.84
C ASP A 50 9.29 -1.55 17.35
N VAL A 51 9.15 -1.04 16.10
CA VAL A 51 10.07 -0.07 15.49
C VAL A 51 9.51 1.35 15.65
N SER A 52 10.36 2.33 15.92
CA SER A 52 9.94 3.73 15.99
C SER A 52 9.57 4.27 14.61
N GLU A 53 8.61 5.21 14.52
CA GLU A 53 8.24 5.86 13.25
C GLU A 53 9.45 6.54 12.60
N HIS A 54 10.31 7.16 13.41
CA HIS A 54 11.53 7.79 12.93
C HIS A 54 12.47 6.77 12.26
N ASP A 55 12.67 5.60 12.88
CA ASP A 55 13.51 4.56 12.27
C ASP A 55 12.86 4.00 11.00
N ILE A 56 11.55 3.82 10.97
CA ILE A 56 10.85 3.40 9.75
C ILE A 56 11.11 4.41 8.63
N ALA A 57 10.90 5.71 8.91
CA ALA A 57 11.05 6.77 7.92
C ALA A 57 12.48 6.92 7.38
N PHE A 58 13.50 6.78 8.23
CA PHE A 58 14.87 7.19 7.89
C PHE A 58 15.88 6.05 7.78
N LYS A 59 15.54 4.86 8.29
CA LYS A 59 16.42 3.70 8.26
C LYS A 59 15.90 2.57 7.39
N TYR A 60 14.57 2.38 7.33
CA TYR A 60 13.98 1.23 6.68
C TYR A 60 13.32 1.52 5.33
N ILE A 61 12.73 2.69 5.12
CA ILE A 61 12.20 3.08 3.80
C ILE A 61 13.35 3.51 2.88
N GLU A 62 13.44 2.92 1.67
CA GLU A 62 14.40 3.34 0.64
C GLU A 62 13.86 4.58 -0.10
N PRO A 63 14.40 5.79 0.15
CA PRO A 63 13.79 7.02 -0.37
C PRO A 63 13.78 7.11 -1.90
N LYS A 64 14.76 6.49 -2.57
CA LYS A 64 14.89 6.53 -4.03
C LYS A 64 13.91 5.59 -4.73
N SER A 65 13.30 4.66 -4.00
CA SER A 65 12.32 3.73 -4.53
C SER A 65 10.90 4.27 -4.53
N ILE A 66 10.64 5.41 -3.84
CA ILE A 66 9.30 5.99 -3.75
C ILE A 66 8.91 6.57 -5.12
N MET A 67 7.92 5.95 -5.75
CA MET A 67 7.42 6.32 -7.08
C MET A 67 5.91 6.40 -7.07
N ASP A 68 5.34 7.21 -7.97
CA ASP A 68 3.91 7.31 -8.19
C ASP A 68 3.55 7.00 -9.65
N ASN A 69 2.27 6.68 -9.88
CA ASN A 69 1.72 6.42 -11.22
C ASN A 69 2.46 5.33 -12.01
N VAL A 70 3.06 4.36 -11.32
CA VAL A 70 3.75 3.22 -11.95
C VAL A 70 2.72 2.24 -12.51
N ALA A 71 2.86 1.86 -13.78
CA ALA A 71 1.96 0.90 -14.41
C ALA A 71 2.04 -0.47 -13.72
N VAL A 72 0.87 -1.08 -13.44
CA VAL A 72 0.74 -2.47 -13.00
C VAL A 72 0.87 -3.37 -14.23
N SER A 73 2.09 -3.50 -14.76
CA SER A 73 2.36 -4.22 -15.99
C SER A 73 2.65 -5.70 -15.76
N ARG A 74 2.35 -6.51 -16.79
CA ARG A 74 2.65 -7.94 -16.81
C ARG A 74 4.14 -8.22 -17.03
N ASN A 75 4.83 -7.34 -17.76
CA ASN A 75 6.15 -7.57 -18.33
C ASN A 75 7.17 -6.47 -17.99
N LEU A 76 6.85 -5.51 -17.14
CA LEU A 76 7.79 -4.46 -16.76
C LEU A 76 8.35 -4.75 -15.38
N THR A 77 9.62 -5.09 -15.33
CA THR A 77 10.41 -5.11 -14.10
C THR A 77 10.50 -3.69 -13.54
N ASN A 78 10.16 -3.50 -12.28
CA ASN A 78 10.30 -2.22 -11.58
C ASN A 78 11.76 -1.77 -11.43
N HIS A 79 12.72 -2.44 -12.05
CA HIS A 79 14.15 -2.15 -12.00
C HIS A 79 14.71 -1.46 -13.25
N THR A 80 13.92 -1.29 -14.29
CA THR A 80 14.43 -0.65 -15.50
C THR A 80 13.94 0.79 -15.53
N LYS A 81 14.87 1.76 -15.44
CA LYS A 81 14.66 3.05 -16.07
C LYS A 81 14.17 2.77 -17.48
N ILE A 82 12.92 3.04 -17.75
CA ILE A 82 12.41 3.05 -19.13
C ILE A 82 13.03 4.27 -19.79
N ILE A 83 14.18 4.05 -20.41
CA ILE A 83 14.69 4.95 -21.42
C ILE A 83 13.92 4.57 -22.68
N GLY A 84 12.87 5.33 -22.97
CA GLY A 84 12.28 5.53 -24.29
C GLY A 84 12.13 4.29 -25.18
N SER A 85 11.13 3.43 -24.90
CA SER A 85 10.44 2.71 -25.93
C SER A 85 8.97 2.61 -25.54
N SER A 86 8.13 3.28 -26.29
CA SER A 86 6.68 3.17 -26.28
C SER A 86 6.29 1.84 -26.91
N GLU A 87 6.30 0.76 -26.13
CA GLU A 87 5.52 -0.41 -26.46
C GLU A 87 4.45 -0.54 -25.37
N GLU A 88 3.30 0.04 -25.69
CA GLU A 88 2.05 -0.18 -24.98
C GLU A 88 1.66 -1.64 -25.16
N ASP A 89 1.93 -2.46 -24.16
CA ASP A 89 1.30 -3.77 -24.06
C ASP A 89 -0.11 -3.58 -23.49
N SER A 90 -0.94 -2.89 -24.26
CA SER A 90 -2.36 -2.78 -24.02
C SER A 90 -3.02 -4.04 -24.57
N THR A 91 -3.39 -4.97 -23.70
CA THR A 91 -4.51 -5.85 -24.06
C THR A 91 -5.73 -4.95 -24.24
N VAL A 92 -6.35 -5.03 -25.39
CA VAL A 92 -7.31 -4.11 -26.03
C VAL A 92 -8.56 -3.75 -25.18
N ASN A 93 -8.69 -4.21 -23.92
CA ASN A 93 -9.83 -3.97 -23.03
C ASN A 93 -9.50 -3.73 -21.55
N GLU A 94 -8.25 -3.71 -21.14
CA GLU A 94 -7.88 -3.34 -19.77
C GLU A 94 -7.19 -1.98 -19.81
N GLY A 95 -7.85 -0.95 -19.27
CA GLY A 95 -7.22 0.35 -19.07
C GLY A 95 -5.90 0.19 -18.31
N ILE A 96 -4.95 1.09 -18.52
CA ILE A 96 -3.66 1.07 -17.82
C ILE A 96 -3.95 1.22 -16.31
N ILE A 97 -3.79 0.13 -15.55
CA ILE A 97 -3.88 0.15 -14.12
C ILE A 97 -2.54 0.68 -13.59
N LYS A 98 -2.58 1.63 -12.68
CA LYS A 98 -1.38 2.24 -12.07
C LYS A 98 -1.43 2.11 -10.56
N TYR A 99 -0.28 1.93 -9.94
CA TYR A 99 -0.11 2.12 -8.49
C TYR A 99 -0.12 3.62 -8.18
N ASP A 100 -0.82 4.03 -7.11
CA ASP A 100 -0.80 5.42 -6.67
C ASP A 100 0.56 5.79 -6.10
N VAL A 101 1.06 5.01 -5.13
CA VAL A 101 2.42 5.12 -4.59
C VAL A 101 2.99 3.73 -4.38
N ILE A 102 4.15 3.43 -4.95
CA ILE A 102 4.89 2.18 -4.74
C ILE A 102 6.30 2.48 -4.23
N PHE A 103 6.81 1.69 -3.29
CA PHE A 103 8.14 1.85 -2.73
C PHE A 103 8.69 0.55 -2.13
N GLU A 104 10.00 0.55 -1.87
CA GLU A 104 10.72 -0.55 -1.23
C GLU A 104 11.13 -0.14 0.19
N ALA A 105 11.13 -1.13 1.07
CA ALA A 105 11.57 -0.97 2.44
C ALA A 105 12.23 -2.26 2.94
N THR A 106 12.92 -2.18 4.09
CA THR A 106 13.38 -3.36 4.82
C THR A 106 12.73 -3.39 6.20
N ALA A 107 12.53 -4.58 6.75
CA ALA A 107 11.97 -4.71 8.11
C ALA A 107 12.76 -5.73 8.94
N PRO A 108 12.93 -5.50 10.26
CA PRO A 108 13.54 -6.47 11.15
C PRO A 108 12.54 -7.56 11.52
N VAL A 109 12.93 -8.83 11.37
CA VAL A 109 12.11 -9.98 11.75
C VAL A 109 12.90 -10.90 12.66
N GLU A 110 12.30 -11.32 13.77
CA GLU A 110 12.87 -12.35 14.62
C GLU A 110 12.54 -13.74 14.06
N VAL A 111 13.55 -14.46 13.63
CA VAL A 111 13.43 -15.85 13.19
C VAL A 111 13.91 -16.77 14.31
N GLN A 112 13.04 -17.66 14.76
CA GLN A 112 13.42 -18.69 15.70
C GLN A 112 14.20 -19.79 14.96
N GLU A 113 15.49 -19.92 15.22
CA GLU A 113 16.28 -21.03 14.70
C GLU A 113 15.77 -22.35 15.32
N GLN A 114 15.02 -23.12 14.56
CA GLN A 114 14.67 -24.50 14.89
C GLN A 114 15.84 -25.44 14.53
N LYS A 115 16.87 -25.50 15.38
CA LYS A 115 17.82 -26.60 15.38
C LYS A 115 17.68 -27.39 16.67
N TYR A 116 17.08 -28.58 16.53
CA TYR A 116 17.11 -29.66 17.52
C TYR A 116 16.84 -29.29 18.97
N LYS A 117 15.56 -29.20 19.38
CA LYS A 117 15.04 -29.25 20.77
C LYS A 117 15.65 -28.30 21.83
N ARG A 118 16.49 -27.34 21.46
CA ARG A 118 16.96 -26.26 22.33
C ARG A 118 16.49 -24.92 21.77
N LYS A 119 15.60 -24.23 22.49
CA LYS A 119 15.23 -22.83 22.20
C LYS A 119 16.50 -21.98 22.27
N LYS A 120 17.14 -21.71 21.14
CA LYS A 120 18.13 -20.65 21.04
C LYS A 120 17.41 -19.31 20.94
N LYS A 121 18.04 -18.26 21.48
CA LYS A 121 17.58 -16.86 21.35
C LYS A 121 17.40 -16.59 19.85
N GLY A 122 16.23 -16.07 19.45
CA GLY A 122 15.93 -15.76 18.06
C GLY A 122 16.98 -14.82 17.46
N LYS A 123 17.28 -15.00 16.17
CA LYS A 123 18.16 -14.11 15.42
C LYS A 123 17.28 -13.10 14.69
N THR A 124 17.57 -11.81 14.83
CA THR A 124 16.95 -10.78 13.99
C THR A 124 17.59 -10.79 12.61
N ILE A 125 16.78 -10.95 11.59
CA ILE A 125 17.18 -10.77 10.18
C ILE A 125 16.43 -9.58 9.59
N GLN A 126 16.90 -9.03 8.49
CA GLN A 126 16.15 -8.06 7.69
C GLN A 126 15.53 -8.77 6.49
N ILE A 127 14.28 -8.46 6.23
CA ILE A 127 13.57 -8.89 5.03
C ILE A 127 13.30 -7.68 4.14
N ASN A 128 13.23 -7.92 2.84
CA ASN A 128 12.86 -6.89 1.88
C ASN A 128 11.33 -6.85 1.72
N LEU A 129 10.80 -5.65 1.68
CA LEU A 129 9.38 -5.38 1.48
C LEU A 129 9.20 -4.53 0.21
N LYS A 130 8.16 -4.83 -0.55
CA LYS A 130 7.64 -3.96 -1.60
C LYS A 130 6.21 -3.59 -1.26
N ILE A 131 5.93 -2.30 -1.21
CA ILE A 131 4.69 -1.77 -0.69
C ILE A 131 4.03 -0.89 -1.74
N ASP A 132 2.78 -1.16 -2.01
CA ASP A 132 1.86 -0.34 -2.75
C ASP A 132 0.87 0.31 -1.78
N MET A 133 0.61 1.60 -1.97
CA MET A 133 -0.34 2.37 -1.17
C MET A 133 -1.31 3.11 -2.09
N GLU A 134 -2.59 2.83 -1.90
CA GLU A 134 -3.68 3.30 -2.74
C GLU A 134 -4.64 4.22 -1.98
N ALA A 135 -5.01 5.35 -2.59
CA ALA A 135 -6.07 6.25 -2.11
C ALA A 135 -7.37 5.94 -2.85
N GLN A 136 -8.35 5.35 -2.17
CA GLN A 136 -9.61 4.93 -2.76
C GLN A 136 -10.75 5.86 -2.32
N MET A 137 -11.23 6.70 -3.24
CA MET A 137 -12.33 7.64 -2.96
C MET A 137 -13.69 6.95 -3.06
N ASP A 138 -13.92 6.10 -4.08
CA ASP A 138 -15.15 5.32 -4.21
C ASP A 138 -14.97 3.94 -3.56
N TYR A 139 -15.65 3.70 -2.45
CA TYR A 139 -15.60 2.40 -1.75
C TYR A 139 -16.32 1.27 -2.49
N ASN A 140 -17.31 1.59 -3.32
CA ASN A 140 -18.10 0.62 -4.07
C ASN A 140 -17.84 0.68 -5.58
N PRO A 141 -16.59 0.56 -6.04
CA PRO A 141 -16.35 0.33 -7.45
C PRO A 141 -17.08 -0.97 -7.83
N ARG A 142 -17.33 -1.20 -9.11
CA ARG A 142 -18.09 -2.37 -9.62
C ARG A 142 -17.54 -3.73 -9.19
N TYR A 143 -16.53 -3.78 -8.31
CA TYR A 143 -15.85 -4.97 -7.78
C TYR A 143 -15.42 -4.77 -6.31
N PRO A 144 -15.24 -5.86 -5.53
CA PRO A 144 -14.70 -5.76 -4.18
C PRO A 144 -13.24 -5.29 -4.17
N ILE A 145 -12.96 -4.24 -3.38
CA ILE A 145 -11.59 -3.69 -3.22
C ILE A 145 -10.60 -4.78 -2.79
N SER A 146 -11.02 -5.71 -1.92
CA SER A 146 -10.18 -6.81 -1.47
C SER A 146 -9.65 -7.69 -2.62
N LYS A 147 -10.47 -7.92 -3.67
CA LYS A 147 -10.02 -8.65 -4.87
C LYS A 147 -8.95 -7.87 -5.64
N ARG A 148 -9.14 -6.55 -5.78
CA ARG A 148 -8.16 -5.69 -6.45
C ARG A 148 -6.86 -5.62 -5.67
N ALA A 149 -6.92 -5.45 -4.35
CA ALA A 149 -5.75 -5.41 -3.48
C ALA A 149 -4.94 -6.72 -3.54
N MET A 150 -5.61 -7.89 -3.50
CA MET A 150 -4.94 -9.18 -3.68
C MET A 150 -4.33 -9.34 -5.08
N PHE A 151 -5.00 -8.85 -6.11
CA PHE A 151 -4.46 -8.85 -7.47
C PHE A 151 -3.19 -7.99 -7.57
N TYR A 152 -3.16 -6.82 -6.92
CA TYR A 152 -1.98 -5.96 -6.87
C TYR A 152 -0.80 -6.65 -6.16
N CYS A 153 -1.04 -7.33 -5.04
CA CYS A 153 -0.02 -8.14 -4.38
C CYS A 153 0.55 -9.23 -5.32
N ALA A 154 -0.33 -9.96 -6.01
CA ALA A 154 0.09 -11.01 -6.94
C ALA A 154 0.93 -10.45 -8.10
N ARG A 155 0.59 -9.27 -8.61
CA ARG A 155 1.36 -8.57 -9.66
C ARG A 155 2.71 -8.11 -9.16
N MET A 156 2.80 -7.48 -7.99
CA MET A 156 4.07 -7.09 -7.40
C MET A 156 4.99 -8.30 -7.20
N LEU A 157 4.47 -9.40 -6.63
CA LEU A 157 5.25 -10.60 -6.38
C LEU A 157 5.71 -11.25 -7.69
N SER A 158 4.83 -11.36 -8.70
CA SER A 158 5.18 -11.90 -10.01
C SER A 158 6.26 -11.07 -10.71
N ALA A 159 6.20 -9.74 -10.58
CA ALA A 159 7.16 -8.84 -11.22
C ALA A 159 8.60 -8.94 -10.67
N GLU A 160 8.80 -9.55 -9.49
CA GLU A 160 10.15 -9.78 -8.95
C GLU A 160 10.99 -10.72 -9.84
N PHE A 161 10.34 -11.61 -10.62
CA PHE A 161 11.00 -12.55 -11.53
C PHE A 161 11.21 -12.02 -12.95
N ASP A 162 10.53 -10.93 -13.34
CA ASP A 162 10.59 -10.43 -14.69
C ASP A 162 12.03 -10.02 -15.09
N GLY A 163 12.53 -10.63 -16.17
CA GLY A 163 13.87 -10.38 -16.70
C GLY A 163 15.04 -10.96 -15.90
N LYS A 164 14.80 -11.70 -14.83
CA LYS A 164 15.84 -12.26 -13.96
C LYS A 164 15.72 -13.80 -13.77
N ALA A 165 14.85 -14.46 -14.55
CA ALA A 165 14.50 -15.87 -14.34
C ALA A 165 15.70 -16.85 -14.26
N GLU A 166 16.82 -16.55 -14.92
CA GLU A 166 18.00 -17.39 -14.92
C GLU A 166 18.91 -17.20 -13.69
N THR A 167 18.80 -16.07 -12.99
CA THR A 167 19.72 -15.68 -11.90
C THR A 167 19.04 -15.48 -10.56
N MET A 168 17.69 -15.44 -10.51
CA MET A 168 16.95 -15.15 -9.30
C MET A 168 16.75 -16.42 -8.45
N ASN A 169 16.97 -16.26 -7.14
CA ASN A 169 16.68 -17.27 -6.14
C ASN A 169 15.33 -16.95 -5.48
N TYR A 170 14.47 -17.97 -5.24
CA TYR A 170 13.21 -17.79 -4.50
C TYR A 170 13.41 -17.22 -3.09
N ASN A 171 14.58 -17.39 -2.49
CA ASN A 171 14.93 -16.77 -1.21
C ASN A 171 15.09 -15.23 -1.28
N ASP A 172 15.21 -14.68 -2.49
CA ASP A 172 15.39 -13.25 -2.72
C ASP A 172 14.05 -12.52 -2.98
N LEU A 173 12.93 -13.26 -2.96
CA LEU A 173 11.60 -12.67 -3.12
C LEU A 173 11.29 -11.68 -1.99
N TYR A 174 10.77 -10.53 -2.36
CA TYR A 174 10.26 -9.55 -1.42
C TYR A 174 8.89 -9.96 -0.90
N LYS A 175 8.62 -9.71 0.37
CA LYS A 175 7.25 -9.73 0.87
C LYS A 175 6.53 -8.49 0.37
N VAL A 176 5.35 -8.64 -0.20
CA VAL A 176 4.59 -7.54 -0.80
C VAL A 176 3.39 -7.16 0.05
N TYR A 177 3.13 -5.86 0.14
CA TYR A 177 1.97 -5.27 0.79
C TYR A 177 1.22 -4.39 -0.18
N SER A 178 -0.12 -4.52 -0.24
CA SER A 178 -1.01 -3.57 -0.90
C SER A 178 -1.92 -2.94 0.15
N ILE A 179 -1.71 -1.65 0.45
CA ILE A 179 -2.38 -0.91 1.52
C ILE A 179 -3.35 0.10 0.90
N TRP A 180 -4.62 -0.02 1.23
CA TRP A 180 -5.71 0.78 0.69
C TRP A 180 -6.29 1.69 1.77
N ILE A 181 -6.35 2.99 1.50
CA ILE A 181 -6.99 3.99 2.35
C ILE A 181 -8.30 4.40 1.67
N CYS A 182 -9.42 3.94 2.24
CA CYS A 182 -10.77 4.22 1.72
C CYS A 182 -11.38 5.39 2.47
N PHE A 183 -11.69 6.48 1.75
CA PHE A 183 -12.12 7.75 2.34
C PHE A 183 -13.63 7.87 2.56
N ASP A 184 -14.45 7.17 1.80
CA ASP A 184 -15.92 7.21 1.91
C ASP A 184 -16.54 5.80 1.98
N PRO A 185 -16.21 5.01 3.02
CA PRO A 185 -16.81 3.70 3.19
C PRO A 185 -18.23 3.82 3.74
N PRO A 186 -19.10 2.82 3.46
CA PRO A 186 -20.41 2.73 4.12
C PRO A 186 -20.26 2.69 5.64
N GLN A 187 -21.22 3.30 6.36
CA GLN A 187 -21.17 3.44 7.81
C GLN A 187 -20.94 2.12 8.56
N TYR A 188 -21.49 1.00 8.09
CA TYR A 188 -21.36 -0.31 8.75
C TYR A 188 -19.95 -0.91 8.71
N VAL A 189 -19.04 -0.37 7.91
CA VAL A 189 -17.61 -0.75 7.86
C VAL A 189 -16.67 0.39 8.19
N SER A 190 -17.20 1.57 8.50
CA SER A 190 -16.41 2.76 8.83
C SER A 190 -15.51 2.53 10.05
N ASN A 191 -14.36 3.21 10.10
CA ASN A 191 -13.40 3.16 11.19
C ASN A 191 -12.89 1.73 11.48
N THR A 192 -12.69 0.93 10.41
CA THR A 192 -12.19 -0.43 10.52
C THR A 192 -10.93 -0.65 9.67
N ILE A 193 -10.11 -1.59 10.13
CA ILE A 193 -8.94 -2.08 9.38
C ILE A 193 -9.09 -3.57 9.19
N SER A 194 -8.99 -4.04 7.94
CA SER A 194 -8.96 -5.46 7.61
C SER A 194 -7.64 -5.83 6.98
N ARG A 195 -7.06 -6.96 7.41
CA ARG A 195 -5.86 -7.53 6.80
C ARG A 195 -6.19 -8.87 6.18
N PHE A 196 -5.70 -9.10 4.98
CA PHE A 196 -5.79 -10.35 4.25
C PHE A 196 -4.39 -10.89 4.06
N LYS A 197 -4.14 -12.14 4.44
CA LYS A 197 -2.82 -12.77 4.39
C LYS A 197 -2.91 -14.24 4.02
N THR A 198 -1.80 -14.81 3.58
CA THR A 198 -1.68 -16.25 3.36
C THR A 198 -1.53 -16.96 4.71
N VAL A 199 -2.28 -18.03 4.91
CA VAL A 199 -2.24 -18.87 6.11
C VAL A 199 -1.96 -20.30 5.71
N LYS A 200 -1.06 -20.96 6.43
CA LYS A 200 -0.78 -22.40 6.29
C LYS A 200 -1.79 -23.19 7.15
N GLU A 201 -2.35 -24.23 6.54
CA GLU A 201 -3.16 -25.22 7.22
C GLU A 201 -2.56 -26.63 6.97
N ASP A 202 -2.40 -27.43 8.02
CA ASP A 202 -1.96 -28.81 7.89
C ASP A 202 -3.19 -29.70 7.66
N VAL A 203 -3.35 -30.20 6.44
CA VAL A 203 -4.47 -31.08 6.07
C VAL A 203 -4.26 -32.49 6.58
N LEU A 204 -3.01 -32.95 6.65
CA LEU A 204 -2.62 -34.26 7.18
C LEU A 204 -1.22 -34.18 7.80
N GLY A 205 -1.13 -34.62 9.06
CA GLY A 205 0.10 -34.49 9.84
C GLY A 205 0.40 -33.03 10.22
N GLU A 206 1.50 -32.79 10.92
CA GLU A 206 1.93 -31.46 11.33
C GLU A 206 3.35 -31.17 10.89
N VAL A 207 3.60 -30.02 10.26
CA VAL A 207 4.92 -29.53 9.93
C VAL A 207 5.06 -28.06 10.28
N THR A 208 6.13 -27.70 10.97
CA THR A 208 6.42 -26.30 11.27
C THR A 208 7.21 -25.68 10.12
N ILE A 209 6.60 -24.69 9.45
CA ILE A 209 7.22 -23.87 8.43
C ILE A 209 7.18 -22.42 8.93
N PRO A 210 8.31 -21.68 8.91
CA PRO A 210 8.30 -20.25 9.28
C PRO A 210 7.32 -19.44 8.43
N GLU A 211 6.57 -18.53 9.04
CA GLU A 211 5.58 -17.72 8.31
C GLU A 211 6.23 -16.88 7.18
N ILE A 212 7.48 -16.48 7.36
CA ILE A 212 8.28 -15.75 6.37
C ILE A 212 8.47 -16.54 5.05
N ASP A 213 8.39 -17.87 5.07
CA ASP A 213 8.63 -18.70 3.89
C ASP A 213 7.39 -18.87 3.00
N TYR A 214 6.19 -18.50 3.48
CA TYR A 214 4.94 -18.67 2.73
C TYR A 214 4.01 -17.45 2.74
N ASN A 215 4.05 -16.59 3.75
CA ASN A 215 3.22 -15.39 3.80
C ASN A 215 3.92 -14.22 3.10
N LEU A 216 4.03 -14.33 1.78
CA LEU A 216 4.71 -13.35 0.92
C LEU A 216 3.78 -12.23 0.42
N MET A 217 2.47 -12.34 0.63
CA MET A 217 1.48 -11.38 0.17
C MET A 217 0.51 -11.01 1.28
N GLU A 218 0.42 -9.72 1.59
CA GLU A 218 -0.61 -9.20 2.49
C GLU A 218 -1.28 -7.97 1.88
N SER A 219 -2.59 -7.88 2.01
CA SER A 219 -3.29 -6.63 1.72
C SER A 219 -3.98 -6.09 2.96
N VAL A 220 -4.00 -4.76 3.08
CA VAL A 220 -4.62 -4.06 4.19
C VAL A 220 -5.61 -3.03 3.66
N ILE A 221 -6.81 -3.03 4.19
CA ILE A 221 -7.85 -2.05 3.85
C ILE A 221 -8.17 -1.24 5.10
N ILE A 222 -7.79 0.02 5.09
CA ILE A 222 -8.09 1.02 6.13
C ILE A 222 -9.32 1.78 5.66
N ARG A 223 -10.37 1.83 6.48
CA ARG A 223 -11.62 2.52 6.15
C ARG A 223 -11.82 3.67 7.11
N LEU A 224 -11.79 4.87 6.57
CA LEU A 224 -12.10 6.08 7.33
C LEU A 224 -13.64 6.21 7.42
N GLY A 225 -14.10 6.76 8.54
CA GLY A 225 -15.50 7.09 8.74
C GLY A 225 -15.63 8.53 9.18
N LYS A 226 -16.54 8.78 10.11
CA LYS A 226 -16.60 10.07 10.79
C LYS A 226 -15.52 10.14 11.86
N GLU A 227 -14.87 11.29 11.98
CA GLU A 227 -13.81 11.53 12.96
C GLU A 227 -14.29 11.36 14.41
N GLU A 228 -15.52 11.78 14.71
CA GLU A 228 -16.12 11.63 16.03
C GLU A 228 -16.28 10.18 16.50
N ASP A 229 -16.38 9.25 15.56
CA ASP A 229 -16.51 7.81 15.81
C ASP A 229 -15.17 7.05 15.68
N ALA A 230 -14.06 7.77 15.43
CA ALA A 230 -12.77 7.15 15.20
C ALA A 230 -12.22 6.52 16.49
N PRO A 231 -11.51 5.39 16.37
CA PRO A 231 -10.79 4.82 17.51
C PRO A 231 -9.65 5.74 17.94
N ASP A 232 -9.30 5.72 19.23
CA ASP A 232 -8.10 6.41 19.74
C ASP A 232 -6.83 5.75 19.17
N ASN A 233 -6.38 6.29 18.04
CA ASN A 233 -5.27 5.75 17.26
C ASN A 233 -4.57 6.85 16.47
N LYS A 234 -3.26 7.01 16.70
CA LYS A 234 -2.44 8.05 16.05
C LYS A 234 -2.52 8.05 14.52
N MET A 235 -2.66 6.88 13.89
CA MET A 235 -2.80 6.79 12.42
C MET A 235 -4.11 7.44 11.97
N TYR A 236 -5.24 7.15 12.65
CA TYR A 236 -6.51 7.79 12.34
C TYR A 236 -6.44 9.29 12.56
N ASP A 237 -5.85 9.74 13.68
CA ASP A 237 -5.62 11.16 13.96
C ASP A 237 -4.85 11.85 12.83
N LEU A 238 -3.80 11.21 12.33
CA LEU A 238 -3.02 11.74 11.21
C LEU A 238 -3.85 11.78 9.91
N LEU A 239 -4.58 10.72 9.60
CA LEU A 239 -5.41 10.67 8.40
C LEU A 239 -6.51 11.75 8.42
N TYR A 240 -7.16 11.98 9.56
CA TYR A 240 -8.15 13.07 9.70
C TYR A 240 -7.51 14.46 9.70
N ALA A 241 -6.31 14.62 10.27
CA ALA A 241 -5.58 15.89 10.18
C ALA A 241 -5.24 16.26 8.74
N LEU A 242 -4.91 15.27 7.90
CA LEU A 242 -4.54 15.50 6.50
C LEU A 242 -5.76 15.59 5.57
N PHE A 243 -6.67 14.63 5.66
CA PHE A 243 -7.74 14.43 4.68
C PHE A 243 -9.14 14.77 5.20
N GLY A 244 -9.30 15.03 6.51
CA GLY A 244 -10.57 15.44 7.10
C GLY A 244 -11.06 16.78 6.58
N ASN A 245 -12.36 17.03 6.70
CA ASN A 245 -12.99 18.30 6.27
C ASN A 245 -12.88 19.38 7.36
N LYS A 246 -11.64 19.86 7.61
CA LYS A 246 -11.34 20.91 8.59
C LYS A 246 -10.67 22.11 7.95
N PRO A 247 -10.79 23.32 8.55
CA PRO A 247 -10.01 24.48 8.15
C PRO A 247 -8.50 24.20 8.20
N GLY A 248 -7.76 24.81 7.28
CA GLY A 248 -6.32 24.54 7.14
C GLY A 248 -5.50 24.79 8.39
N ASN A 249 -5.82 25.86 9.15
CA ASN A 249 -5.17 26.15 10.43
C ASN A 249 -5.38 25.03 11.48
N GLU A 250 -6.56 24.44 11.53
CA GLU A 250 -6.85 23.32 12.45
C GLU A 250 -6.09 22.06 12.05
N LYS A 251 -6.01 21.76 10.74
CA LYS A 251 -5.19 20.65 10.23
C LYS A 251 -3.73 20.79 10.63
N ILE A 252 -3.14 21.96 10.45
CA ILE A 252 -1.74 22.22 10.83
C ILE A 252 -1.53 22.13 12.34
N ASN A 253 -2.45 22.69 13.14
CA ASN A 253 -2.36 22.57 14.60
C ASN A 253 -2.39 21.10 15.03
N LYS A 254 -3.28 20.28 14.45
CA LYS A 254 -3.33 18.86 14.75
C LYS A 254 -2.05 18.11 14.36
N LEU A 255 -1.43 18.45 13.22
CA LEU A 255 -0.12 17.92 12.83
C LEU A 255 0.98 18.28 13.84
N HIS A 256 0.95 19.51 14.38
CA HIS A 256 1.90 19.91 15.42
C HIS A 256 1.69 19.13 16.72
N GLU A 257 0.43 18.91 17.15
CA GLU A 257 0.11 18.06 18.32
C GLU A 257 0.61 16.62 18.15
N LEU A 258 0.53 16.09 16.91
CA LEU A 258 1.03 14.76 16.56
C LEU A 258 2.56 14.66 16.44
N GLY A 259 3.27 15.81 16.55
CA GLY A 259 4.74 15.87 16.52
C GLY A 259 5.35 16.09 15.14
N TYR A 260 4.58 16.55 14.15
CA TYR A 260 5.07 16.77 12.78
C TYR A 260 5.44 18.22 12.48
N ALA A 261 5.53 19.11 13.50
CA ALA A 261 5.97 20.49 13.33
C ALA A 261 7.39 20.57 12.75
N GLY A 262 7.59 21.36 11.71
CA GLY A 262 8.88 21.55 11.02
C GLY A 262 9.31 20.41 10.09
N THR A 263 8.50 19.35 9.94
CA THR A 263 8.80 18.21 9.07
C THR A 263 8.43 18.46 7.60
N SER A 264 8.87 17.56 6.71
CA SER A 264 8.44 17.54 5.31
C SER A 264 6.92 17.33 5.21
N LEU A 265 6.34 16.49 6.06
CA LEU A 265 4.91 16.22 6.07
C LEU A 265 4.06 17.48 6.32
N GLU A 266 4.48 18.36 7.25
CA GLU A 266 3.81 19.65 7.47
C GLU A 266 3.90 20.53 6.21
N LYS A 267 5.04 20.53 5.52
CA LYS A 267 5.21 21.32 4.28
C LYS A 267 4.28 20.84 3.18
N GLU A 268 4.22 19.52 2.96
CA GLU A 268 3.32 18.93 1.97
C GLU A 268 1.84 19.17 2.33
N ALA A 269 1.46 19.03 3.60
CA ALA A 269 0.11 19.33 4.07
C ALA A 269 -0.31 20.77 3.79
N LYS A 270 0.60 21.74 3.93
CA LYS A 270 0.34 23.15 3.59
C LYS A 270 0.04 23.39 2.11
N THR A 271 0.46 22.51 1.22
CA THR A 271 0.14 22.61 -0.22
C THR A 271 -1.25 22.09 -0.55
N MET A 272 -1.89 21.33 0.36
CA MET A 272 -3.24 20.79 0.22
C MET A 272 -4.32 21.76 0.72
N ILE A 273 -3.94 22.80 1.43
CA ILE A 273 -4.80 23.76 2.09
C ILE A 273 -4.92 25.03 1.24
#